data_a1ffea584782c5168af42f8e9a78397f
#
_entry.id   a1ffea584782c5168af42f8e9a78397f
#
_cell.length_a   1.000
_cell.length_b   1.000
_cell.length_c   1.000
_cell.angle_alpha   90.00
_cell.angle_beta   90.00
_cell.angle_gamma   90.00
#
_symmetry.space_group_name_H-M   'P 1'
#
loop_
_entity.id
_entity.type
_entity.pdbx_description
1 polymer ?
#
loop_
_entity_poly.entity_id
_entity_poly.type
_entity_poly.pdbx_seq_one_letter_code
_entity_poly.pdbx_strand_id
1 'polypeptide(L)'
;MPAFSHLSAKKVAALKAYLFDLEGQNDGSADVPGPDEKKGSKENELHFLANNTFVTPVKDYPPTKPPWGTLNAVNLNTGEIAWQVPLGEYPELTKHGIPPTGTAWSMGGPVVTAGGLVFIAGTTDQQFRAFDKKTGEVLWETELPTNAIATPSTYEIDGKQHVVITAGGGHGEPPGDAYVAFALP
;
A
#
# COMPACT_ATOMS: atom_id res chain seq x y z
N MET A 1 24.00 2.48 -9.70
CA MET A 1 22.71 3.07 -10.15
C MET A 1 22.58 2.85 -11.63
N PRO A 2 21.47 2.31 -12.15
CA PRO A 2 21.29 2.23 -13.59
C PRO A 2 21.27 3.65 -14.15
N ALA A 3 22.12 3.88 -15.15
CA ALA A 3 22.18 5.17 -15.81
C ALA A 3 20.88 5.41 -16.58
N PHE A 4 20.24 6.58 -16.42
CA PHE A 4 19.06 7.00 -17.18
C PHE A 4 19.44 7.34 -18.65
N SER A 5 20.26 6.48 -19.26
CA SER A 5 20.82 6.68 -20.61
C SER A 5 19.77 6.74 -21.73
N HIS A 6 18.53 6.31 -21.42
CA HIS A 6 17.39 6.36 -22.35
C HIS A 6 16.64 7.70 -22.32
N LEU A 7 16.95 8.59 -21.37
CA LEU A 7 16.33 9.90 -21.30
C LEU A 7 17.14 10.92 -22.10
N SER A 8 16.44 11.73 -22.89
CA SER A 8 17.10 12.87 -23.56
C SER A 8 17.62 13.89 -22.54
N ALA A 9 18.66 14.63 -22.89
CA ALA A 9 19.23 15.67 -22.02
C ALA A 9 18.16 16.67 -21.51
N LYS A 10 17.17 17.01 -22.34
CA LYS A 10 16.04 17.87 -22.00
C LYS A 10 15.17 17.28 -20.88
N LYS A 11 14.87 15.98 -20.97
CA LYS A 11 14.09 15.26 -19.92
C LYS A 11 14.87 15.13 -18.61
N VAL A 12 16.18 14.92 -18.69
CA VAL A 12 17.05 14.89 -17.50
C VAL A 12 17.11 16.27 -16.83
N ALA A 13 17.21 17.35 -17.61
CA ALA A 13 17.20 18.70 -17.08
C ALA A 13 15.87 19.05 -16.40
N ALA A 14 14.73 18.72 -17.02
CA ALA A 14 13.40 18.93 -16.44
C ALA A 14 13.21 18.13 -15.14
N LEU A 15 13.67 16.89 -15.09
CA LEU A 15 13.63 16.06 -13.89
C LEU A 15 14.48 16.63 -12.75
N LYS A 16 15.68 17.14 -13.08
CA LYS A 16 16.54 17.81 -12.11
C LYS A 16 15.90 19.09 -11.56
N ALA A 17 15.32 19.93 -12.42
CA ALA A 17 14.62 21.14 -12.00
C ALA A 17 13.47 20.81 -11.04
N TYR A 18 12.67 19.79 -11.36
CA TYR A 18 11.56 19.33 -10.50
C TYR A 18 12.04 18.79 -9.15
N LEU A 19 13.08 17.94 -9.15
CA LEU A 19 13.54 17.27 -7.91
C LEU A 19 14.31 18.20 -6.97
N PHE A 20 14.94 19.24 -7.48
CA PHE A 20 15.80 20.14 -6.69
C PHE A 20 15.23 21.54 -6.54
N ASP A 21 13.97 21.75 -6.98
CA ASP A 21 13.27 23.05 -6.89
C ASP A 21 14.15 24.23 -7.33
N LEU A 22 14.87 24.01 -8.45
CA LEU A 22 15.78 25.01 -8.99
C LEU A 22 14.95 26.13 -9.60
N GLU A 23 14.56 27.11 -8.79
CA GLU A 23 13.98 28.36 -9.26
C GLU A 23 14.92 29.01 -10.25
N GLY A 24 14.46 29.22 -11.48
CA GLY A 24 15.08 30.13 -12.43
C GLY A 24 15.61 29.57 -13.74
N GLN A 25 15.44 28.29 -14.06
CA GLN A 25 15.76 27.75 -15.39
C GLN A 25 14.55 27.21 -16.15
N ASN A 26 13.41 27.78 -15.94
CA ASN A 26 12.26 27.58 -16.83
C ASN A 26 12.36 28.59 -17.98
N ASP A 27 13.05 28.20 -19.05
CA ASP A 27 13.14 29.00 -20.28
C ASP A 27 11.85 29.02 -21.10
N GLY A 28 10.72 28.63 -20.50
CA GLY A 28 9.40 28.65 -21.11
C GLY A 28 9.20 27.70 -22.30
N SER A 29 10.18 26.82 -22.60
CA SER A 29 10.14 25.97 -23.79
C SER A 29 9.83 24.48 -23.48
N ALA A 30 9.47 24.14 -22.28
CA ALA A 30 8.86 22.86 -22.01
C ALA A 30 7.36 23.00 -22.30
N ASP A 31 6.95 22.75 -23.54
CA ASP A 31 5.59 22.38 -23.89
C ASP A 31 5.27 21.07 -23.14
N VAL A 32 4.97 21.20 -21.85
CA VAL A 32 4.09 20.28 -21.18
C VAL A 32 2.73 20.65 -21.74
N PRO A 33 2.03 19.78 -22.50
CA PRO A 33 0.66 20.05 -22.86
C PRO A 33 -0.09 20.25 -21.55
N GLY A 34 -0.36 21.49 -21.20
CA GLY A 34 -1.36 21.81 -20.23
C GLY A 34 -2.66 21.16 -20.70
N PRO A 35 -3.59 20.87 -19.81
CA PRO A 35 -4.91 20.44 -20.24
C PRO A 35 -5.38 21.49 -21.25
N ASP A 36 -5.56 21.05 -22.50
CA ASP A 36 -6.02 21.88 -23.60
C ASP A 36 -7.18 22.75 -23.11
N GLU A 37 -6.97 24.05 -23.00
CA GLU A 37 -8.06 25.01 -22.92
C GLU A 37 -8.82 25.00 -24.26
N LYS A 38 -9.57 23.94 -24.49
CA LYS A 38 -10.62 23.94 -25.51
C LYS A 38 -11.75 24.82 -25.00
N LYS A 39 -11.67 26.10 -25.36
CA LYS A 39 -12.87 26.93 -25.45
C LYS A 39 -13.86 26.27 -26.44
N GLY A 40 -14.77 25.47 -25.93
CA GLY A 40 -15.78 24.84 -26.77
C GLY A 40 -16.86 24.19 -25.95
N SER A 41 -18.03 24.79 -25.91
CA SER A 41 -19.33 24.26 -25.48
C SER A 41 -19.42 23.65 -24.07
N LYS A 42 -20.24 24.26 -23.24
CA LYS A 42 -20.66 23.83 -21.90
C LYS A 42 -21.49 22.52 -21.89
N GLU A 43 -21.26 21.61 -22.80
CA GLU A 43 -21.97 20.35 -22.85
C GLU A 43 -20.97 19.19 -22.69
N ASN A 44 -21.07 18.52 -21.54
CA ASN A 44 -20.41 17.25 -21.21
C ASN A 44 -18.90 17.27 -20.90
N GLU A 45 -18.39 18.24 -20.18
CA GLU A 45 -17.16 18.02 -19.42
C GLU A 45 -17.46 17.06 -18.26
N LEU A 46 -17.15 15.79 -18.48
CA LEU A 46 -17.02 14.81 -17.40
C LEU A 46 -15.81 15.22 -16.55
N HIS A 47 -16.06 16.04 -15.54
CA HIS A 47 -15.06 16.29 -14.51
C HIS A 47 -14.92 15.04 -13.68
N PHE A 48 -13.93 14.22 -13.99
CA PHE A 48 -13.44 13.22 -13.04
C PHE A 48 -12.74 13.96 -11.91
N LEU A 49 -13.50 14.35 -10.92
CA LEU A 49 -12.92 14.66 -9.62
C LEU A 49 -12.36 13.35 -9.10
N ALA A 50 -11.06 13.19 -9.18
CA ALA A 50 -10.33 12.17 -8.43
C ALA A 50 -10.33 12.57 -6.94
N ASN A 51 -11.51 12.76 -6.39
CA ASN A 51 -11.71 12.66 -4.97
C ASN A 51 -11.67 11.17 -4.66
N ASN A 52 -10.80 10.75 -3.75
CA ASN A 52 -10.83 9.42 -3.16
C ASN A 52 -12.13 9.21 -2.34
N THR A 53 -13.26 9.58 -2.92
CA THR A 53 -14.56 9.33 -2.34
C THR A 53 -14.96 7.96 -2.81
N PHE A 54 -14.63 6.94 -2.03
CA PHE A 54 -15.23 5.63 -2.22
C PHE A 54 -16.73 5.79 -2.03
N VAL A 55 -17.50 5.47 -3.06
CA VAL A 55 -18.94 5.34 -2.93
C VAL A 55 -19.19 4.06 -2.15
N THR A 56 -19.44 4.21 -0.84
CA THR A 56 -19.81 3.11 0.02
C THR A 56 -21.32 3.17 0.23
N PRO A 57 -22.12 2.39 -0.51
CA PRO A 57 -23.57 2.45 -0.41
C PRO A 57 -24.10 1.91 0.93
N VAL A 58 -23.31 1.14 1.65
CA VAL A 58 -23.67 0.55 2.94
C VAL A 58 -22.46 0.51 3.88
N LYS A 59 -22.46 1.28 4.97
CA LYS A 59 -21.54 1.17 6.12
C LYS A 59 -20.06 0.96 5.74
N ASP A 60 -19.48 1.78 4.90
CA ASP A 60 -18.04 1.76 4.59
C ASP A 60 -17.53 0.50 3.87
N TYR A 61 -18.40 -0.39 3.43
CA TYR A 61 -18.04 -1.54 2.61
C TYR A 61 -18.03 -1.19 1.12
N PRO A 62 -17.07 -1.74 0.35
CA PRO A 62 -17.09 -1.59 -1.11
C PRO A 62 -18.38 -2.14 -1.72
N PRO A 63 -18.90 -1.50 -2.79
CA PRO A 63 -20.11 -1.98 -3.47
C PRO A 63 -19.88 -3.24 -4.32
N THR A 64 -18.64 -3.71 -4.38
CA THR A 64 -18.25 -4.89 -5.13
C THR A 64 -18.28 -6.14 -4.27
N LYS A 65 -18.37 -7.30 -4.94
CA LYS A 65 -18.25 -8.59 -4.26
C LYS A 65 -16.84 -8.77 -3.69
N PRO A 66 -16.68 -9.30 -2.43
CA PRO A 66 -15.37 -9.65 -1.90
C PRO A 66 -14.67 -10.74 -2.73
N PRO A 67 -13.32 -10.90 -2.63
CA PRO A 67 -12.45 -10.24 -1.66
C PRO A 67 -12.16 -8.77 -2.02
N TRP A 68 -12.14 -7.90 -1.00
CA TRP A 68 -11.86 -6.46 -1.18
C TRP A 68 -10.38 -6.11 -1.06
N GLY A 69 -9.61 -6.90 -0.31
CA GLY A 69 -8.17 -6.81 -0.21
C GLY A 69 -7.54 -8.19 -0.30
N THR A 70 -6.42 -8.30 -1.01
CA THR A 70 -5.71 -9.57 -1.18
C THR A 70 -4.20 -9.40 -1.07
N LEU A 71 -3.55 -10.39 -0.47
CA LEU A 71 -2.11 -10.59 -0.55
C LEU A 71 -1.84 -11.63 -1.64
N ASN A 72 -0.92 -11.31 -2.55
CA ASN A 72 -0.64 -12.13 -3.71
C ASN A 72 0.86 -12.42 -3.79
N ALA A 73 1.22 -13.67 -4.06
CA ALA A 73 2.58 -14.02 -4.46
C ALA A 73 2.64 -14.27 -5.97
N VAL A 74 3.56 -13.58 -6.63
CA VAL A 74 3.76 -13.71 -8.07
C VAL A 74 5.08 -14.43 -8.33
N ASN A 75 5.05 -15.47 -9.14
CA ASN A 75 6.24 -16.12 -9.64
C ASN A 75 6.87 -15.25 -10.74
N LEU A 76 8.00 -14.62 -10.44
CA LEU A 76 8.67 -13.70 -11.38
C LEU A 76 9.23 -14.37 -12.62
N ASN A 77 9.43 -15.70 -12.62
CA ASN A 77 9.92 -16.42 -13.80
C ASN A 77 8.80 -16.71 -14.80
N THR A 78 7.57 -16.91 -14.32
CA THR A 78 6.42 -17.25 -15.19
C THR A 78 5.43 -16.11 -15.32
N GLY A 79 5.44 -15.14 -14.41
CA GLY A 79 4.44 -14.06 -14.32
C GLY A 79 3.10 -14.52 -13.72
N GLU A 80 3.00 -15.74 -13.25
CA GLU A 80 1.77 -16.31 -12.70
C GLU A 80 1.62 -16.04 -11.21
N ILE A 81 0.39 -15.96 -10.73
CA ILE A 81 0.08 -15.88 -9.31
C ILE A 81 0.28 -17.28 -8.71
N ALA A 82 1.25 -17.41 -7.80
CA ALA A 82 1.52 -18.66 -7.10
C ALA A 82 0.45 -18.95 -6.05
N TRP A 83 0.01 -17.93 -5.31
CA TRP A 83 -1.12 -17.99 -4.39
C TRP A 83 -1.71 -16.59 -4.16
N GLN A 84 -2.96 -16.57 -3.74
CA GLN A 84 -3.72 -15.37 -3.40
C GLN A 84 -4.59 -15.66 -2.17
N VAL A 85 -4.53 -14.81 -1.16
CA VAL A 85 -5.34 -14.91 0.05
C VAL A 85 -5.97 -13.56 0.39
N PRO A 86 -7.14 -13.51 1.06
CA PRO A 86 -7.67 -12.27 1.60
C PRO A 86 -6.69 -11.65 2.58
N LEU A 87 -6.54 -10.32 2.53
CA LEU A 87 -5.70 -9.56 3.45
C LEU A 87 -6.57 -8.64 4.31
N GLY A 88 -6.59 -8.93 5.60
CA GLY A 88 -7.43 -8.27 6.57
C GLY A 88 -8.88 -8.77 6.59
N GLU A 89 -9.64 -8.28 7.52
CA GLU A 89 -11.05 -8.64 7.70
C GLU A 89 -11.86 -7.48 8.29
N TYR A 90 -13.16 -7.64 8.27
CA TYR A 90 -14.09 -6.82 9.03
C TYR A 90 -14.68 -7.70 10.14
N PRO A 91 -14.25 -7.53 11.41
CA PRO A 91 -14.62 -8.41 12.52
C PRO A 91 -16.13 -8.56 12.71
N GLU A 92 -16.89 -7.53 12.38
CA GLU A 92 -18.36 -7.57 12.45
C GLU A 92 -18.98 -8.51 11.40
N LEU A 93 -18.32 -8.72 10.27
CA LEU A 93 -18.78 -9.65 9.24
C LEU A 93 -18.39 -11.10 9.61
N THR A 94 -17.16 -11.31 10.07
CA THR A 94 -16.67 -12.64 10.44
C THR A 94 -17.40 -13.20 11.66
N LYS A 95 -17.80 -12.37 12.62
CA LYS A 95 -18.68 -12.76 13.75
C LYS A 95 -20.06 -13.27 13.30
N HIS A 96 -20.51 -12.90 12.12
CA HIS A 96 -21.75 -13.42 11.53
C HIS A 96 -21.52 -14.61 10.58
N GLY A 97 -20.34 -15.20 10.59
CA GLY A 97 -19.98 -16.39 9.80
C GLY A 97 -19.63 -16.09 8.36
N ILE A 98 -19.38 -14.83 8.00
CA ILE A 98 -18.86 -14.47 6.68
C ILE A 98 -17.35 -14.72 6.69
N PRO A 99 -16.80 -15.46 5.70
CA PRO A 99 -15.36 -15.66 5.60
C PRO A 99 -14.58 -14.33 5.49
N PRO A 100 -13.28 -14.29 5.85
CA PRO A 100 -12.47 -13.09 5.68
C PRO A 100 -12.58 -12.50 4.28
N THR A 101 -12.92 -11.21 4.22
CA THR A 101 -13.22 -10.51 2.98
C THR A 101 -12.04 -9.74 2.43
N GLY A 102 -10.97 -9.63 3.20
CA GLY A 102 -9.99 -8.57 3.02
C GLY A 102 -10.56 -7.20 3.38
N THR A 103 -9.71 -6.21 3.61
CA THR A 103 -10.13 -4.82 3.83
C THR A 103 -10.00 -3.99 2.56
N ALA A 104 -10.91 -3.04 2.35
CA ALA A 104 -10.92 -2.17 1.17
C ALA A 104 -9.69 -1.26 1.10
N TRP A 105 -9.14 -0.93 2.25
CA TRP A 105 -7.92 -0.16 2.37
C TRP A 105 -6.78 -1.09 2.79
N SER A 106 -5.77 -1.18 1.95
CA SER A 106 -4.53 -1.87 2.25
C SER A 106 -3.38 -0.96 1.82
N MET A 107 -2.61 -0.50 2.80
CA MET A 107 -1.47 0.39 2.59
C MET A 107 -0.23 -0.17 3.28
N GLY A 108 0.93 0.26 2.83
CA GLY A 108 2.19 -0.34 3.24
C GLY A 108 2.49 -1.61 2.45
N GLY A 109 3.66 -2.15 2.65
CA GLY A 109 4.13 -3.36 1.99
C GLY A 109 4.52 -4.45 2.98
N PRO A 110 4.75 -5.67 2.51
CA PRO A 110 5.30 -6.75 3.32
C PRO A 110 6.83 -6.63 3.49
N VAL A 111 7.34 -7.25 4.54
CA VAL A 111 8.75 -7.66 4.63
C VAL A 111 8.84 -9.18 4.59
N VAL A 112 9.75 -9.70 3.76
CA VAL A 112 9.97 -11.14 3.59
C VAL A 112 11.30 -11.53 4.23
N THR A 113 11.28 -12.55 5.08
CA THR A 113 12.47 -13.04 5.76
C THR A 113 13.10 -14.25 5.06
N ALA A 114 14.38 -14.47 5.31
CA ALA A 114 15.06 -15.67 4.83
C ALA A 114 14.45 -16.97 5.36
N GLY A 115 13.86 -16.92 6.58
CA GLY A 115 13.15 -18.03 7.21
C GLY A 115 11.82 -18.40 6.55
N GLY A 116 11.39 -17.68 5.53
CA GLY A 116 10.19 -18.02 4.76
C GLY A 116 8.90 -17.37 5.28
N LEU A 117 9.00 -16.36 6.12
CA LEU A 117 7.86 -15.59 6.64
C LEU A 117 7.66 -14.30 5.85
N VAL A 118 6.40 -13.93 5.67
CA VAL A 118 5.97 -12.66 5.10
C VAL A 118 5.20 -11.90 6.18
N PHE A 119 5.81 -10.84 6.72
CA PHE A 119 5.17 -9.99 7.72
C PHE A 119 4.49 -8.81 7.04
N ILE A 120 3.23 -8.57 7.37
CA ILE A 120 2.45 -7.45 6.86
C ILE A 120 1.36 -7.03 7.87
N ALA A 121 1.12 -5.74 7.94
CA ALA A 121 -0.09 -5.14 8.48
C ALA A 121 -0.83 -4.44 7.33
N GLY A 122 -1.00 -3.12 7.38
CA GLY A 122 -1.50 -2.33 6.24
C GLY A 122 -3.00 -2.47 6.01
N THR A 123 -3.72 -3.04 6.94
CA THR A 123 -5.17 -3.24 6.93
C THR A 123 -5.85 -2.38 8.00
N THR A 124 -7.18 -2.28 7.93
CA THR A 124 -7.97 -1.49 8.87
C THR A 124 -8.48 -2.28 10.08
N ASP A 125 -8.01 -3.50 10.26
CA ASP A 125 -8.41 -4.41 11.35
C ASP A 125 -7.41 -4.48 12.50
N GLN A 126 -6.41 -3.58 12.52
CA GLN A 126 -5.38 -3.46 13.55
C GLN A 126 -4.52 -4.73 13.72
N GLN A 127 -4.55 -5.65 12.76
CA GLN A 127 -3.81 -6.91 12.87
C GLN A 127 -2.45 -6.83 12.18
N PHE A 128 -1.42 -7.37 12.86
CA PHE A 128 -0.13 -7.65 12.28
C PHE A 128 0.03 -9.15 12.12
N ARG A 129 0.34 -9.59 10.90
CA ARG A 129 0.31 -11.00 10.52
C ARG A 129 1.63 -11.47 9.95
N ALA A 130 1.94 -12.73 10.20
CA ALA A 130 3.00 -13.48 9.52
C ALA A 130 2.37 -14.61 8.70
N PHE A 131 2.68 -14.60 7.40
CA PHE A 131 2.23 -15.62 6.45
C PHE A 131 3.38 -16.54 6.07
N ASP A 132 3.08 -17.80 5.75
CA ASP A 132 4.01 -18.67 5.05
C ASP A 132 4.24 -18.15 3.61
N LYS A 133 5.49 -17.95 3.24
CA LYS A 133 5.86 -17.43 1.92
C LYS A 133 5.44 -18.34 0.76
N LYS A 134 5.34 -19.65 0.99
CA LYS A 134 5.06 -20.64 -0.06
C LYS A 134 3.57 -20.86 -0.27
N THR A 135 2.78 -20.78 0.81
CA THR A 135 1.36 -21.16 0.79
C THR A 135 0.41 -20.00 0.98
N GLY A 136 0.87 -18.88 1.57
CA GLY A 136 0.00 -17.77 1.98
C GLY A 136 -0.83 -18.08 3.23
N GLU A 137 -0.54 -19.16 3.94
CA GLU A 137 -1.21 -19.49 5.21
C GLU A 137 -0.78 -18.51 6.30
N VAL A 138 -1.74 -18.05 7.12
CA VAL A 138 -1.47 -17.24 8.31
C VAL A 138 -0.89 -18.13 9.39
N LEU A 139 0.37 -17.92 9.75
CA LEU A 139 1.07 -18.70 10.79
C LEU A 139 1.01 -18.01 12.14
N TRP A 140 0.85 -16.70 12.17
CA TRP A 140 0.78 -15.93 13.39
C TRP A 140 0.10 -14.58 13.11
N GLU A 141 -0.66 -14.10 14.09
CA GLU A 141 -1.24 -12.78 14.08
C GLU A 141 -1.32 -12.19 15.48
N THR A 142 -1.32 -10.88 15.56
CA THR A 142 -1.47 -10.13 16.80
C THR A 142 -2.12 -8.78 16.55
N GLU A 143 -2.89 -8.33 17.53
CA GLU A 143 -3.50 -7.00 17.52
C GLU A 143 -2.47 -5.93 17.88
N LEU A 144 -2.51 -4.82 17.16
CA LEU A 144 -1.72 -3.63 17.42
C LEU A 144 -2.56 -2.57 18.14
N PRO A 145 -1.92 -1.60 18.82
CA PRO A 145 -2.66 -0.53 19.52
C PRO A 145 -3.55 0.33 18.62
N THR A 146 -3.23 0.41 17.33
CA THR A 146 -4.00 1.10 16.28
C THR A 146 -3.55 0.60 14.93
N ASN A 147 -4.16 1.08 13.84
CA ASN A 147 -3.78 0.69 12.48
C ASN A 147 -2.30 0.96 12.18
N ALA A 148 -1.65 0.00 11.55
CA ALA A 148 -0.27 0.09 11.10
C ALA A 148 -0.24 0.06 9.57
N ILE A 149 -0.10 1.21 8.96
CA ILE A 149 -0.09 1.38 7.50
C ILE A 149 1.31 1.51 6.91
N ALA A 150 2.35 1.35 7.75
CA ALA A 150 3.74 1.35 7.35
C ALA A 150 4.21 -0.07 6.93
N THR A 151 5.26 -0.13 6.12
CA THR A 151 5.98 -1.39 5.86
C THR A 151 6.80 -1.77 7.08
N PRO A 152 6.72 -3.02 7.57
CA PRO A 152 7.56 -3.50 8.66
C PRO A 152 9.04 -3.48 8.27
N SER A 153 9.91 -3.44 9.27
CA SER A 153 11.36 -3.59 9.09
C SER A 153 11.90 -4.71 9.98
N THR A 154 12.99 -5.34 9.55
CA THR A 154 13.68 -6.36 10.34
C THR A 154 15.10 -5.90 10.67
N TYR A 155 15.56 -6.25 11.85
CA TYR A 155 16.93 -6.02 12.28
C TYR A 155 17.40 -7.13 13.23
N GLU A 156 18.68 -7.22 13.48
CA GLU A 156 19.27 -8.21 14.37
C GLU A 156 20.09 -7.52 15.44
N ILE A 157 19.93 -7.96 16.68
CA ILE A 157 20.74 -7.54 17.84
C ILE A 157 21.14 -8.80 18.59
N ASP A 158 22.43 -8.96 18.85
CA ASP A 158 23.02 -10.08 19.59
C ASP A 158 22.58 -11.46 19.05
N GLY A 159 22.53 -11.61 17.72
CA GLY A 159 22.11 -12.84 17.05
C GLY A 159 20.61 -13.12 17.09
N LYS A 160 19.80 -12.19 17.61
CA LYS A 160 18.36 -12.32 17.70
C LYS A 160 17.68 -11.40 16.70
N GLN A 161 16.88 -11.99 15.79
CA GLN A 161 16.11 -11.24 14.82
C GLN A 161 14.88 -10.60 15.45
N HIS A 162 14.66 -9.35 15.12
CA HIS A 162 13.49 -8.57 15.49
C HIS A 162 12.72 -8.13 14.25
N VAL A 163 11.42 -7.98 14.40
CA VAL A 163 10.53 -7.35 13.41
C VAL A 163 9.87 -6.16 14.11
N VAL A 164 9.93 -5.00 13.49
CA VAL A 164 9.33 -3.77 14.03
C VAL A 164 8.33 -3.21 13.05
N ILE A 165 7.22 -2.70 13.59
CA ILE A 165 6.16 -2.02 12.85
C ILE A 165 5.75 -0.75 13.58
N THR A 166 5.40 0.29 12.83
CA THR A 166 4.85 1.54 13.37
C THR A 166 3.34 1.47 13.36
N ALA A 167 2.71 1.55 14.52
CA ALA A 167 1.28 1.70 14.69
C ALA A 167 0.95 3.20 14.81
N GLY A 168 0.77 3.84 13.67
CA GLY A 168 0.57 5.30 13.54
C GLY A 168 -0.90 5.71 13.45
N GLY A 169 -1.83 4.76 13.34
CA GLY A 169 -3.25 5.04 13.15
C GLY A 169 -3.60 5.44 11.72
N GLY A 170 -4.75 6.06 11.56
CA GLY A 170 -5.30 6.49 10.27
C GLY A 170 -6.46 5.61 9.79
N HIS A 171 -7.13 6.04 8.70
CA HIS A 171 -8.29 5.37 8.12
C HIS A 171 -9.43 5.10 9.12
N GLY A 172 -9.81 6.15 9.86
CA GLY A 172 -10.90 6.09 10.83
C GLY A 172 -10.49 5.78 12.26
N GLU A 173 -9.26 5.27 12.46
CA GLU A 173 -8.70 5.05 13.78
C GLU A 173 -7.94 6.28 14.30
N PRO A 174 -7.89 6.47 15.63
CA PRO A 174 -7.14 7.54 16.24
C PRO A 174 -5.65 7.49 15.84
N PRO A 175 -4.96 8.63 15.74
CA PRO A 175 -3.52 8.67 15.57
C PRO A 175 -2.81 7.89 16.67
N GLY A 176 -1.76 7.16 16.30
CA GLY A 176 -0.89 6.43 17.20
C GLY A 176 0.56 6.90 17.09
N ASP A 177 1.36 6.58 18.10
CA ASP A 177 2.77 6.92 18.18
C ASP A 177 3.65 5.72 18.60
N ALA A 178 3.10 4.52 18.47
CA ALA A 178 3.76 3.30 18.93
C ALA A 178 4.68 2.69 17.85
N TYR A 179 5.91 2.37 18.27
CA TYR A 179 6.77 1.41 17.57
C TYR A 179 6.69 0.08 18.31
N VAL A 180 6.20 -0.94 17.64
CA VAL A 180 6.01 -2.27 18.25
C VAL A 180 7.03 -3.23 17.65
N ALA A 181 7.89 -3.80 18.50
CA ALA A 181 8.91 -4.75 18.08
C ALA A 181 8.59 -6.15 18.62
N PHE A 182 8.78 -7.14 17.79
CA PHE A 182 8.58 -8.55 18.10
C PHE A 182 9.88 -9.31 17.87
N ALA A 183 10.13 -10.31 18.71
CA ALA A 183 11.24 -11.25 18.56
C ALA A 183 10.79 -12.63 19.03
N LEU A 184 11.41 -13.67 18.49
CA LEU A 184 11.25 -15.01 19.05
C LEU A 184 11.87 -15.08 20.47
N PRO A 185 11.31 -15.90 21.36
CA PRO A 185 11.82 -16.09 22.71
C PRO A 185 13.27 -16.51 22.76
#